data_a77455b501e62767243e8cd1faafe7cc
#
_entry.id   a77455b501e62767243e8cd1faafe7cc
#
_cell.length_a   1.000
_cell.length_b   1.000
_cell.length_c   1.000
_cell.angle_alpha   90.00
_cell.angle_beta   90.00
_cell.angle_gamma   90.00
#
_symmetry.space_group_name_H-M   'P 1'
#
loop_
_entity.id
_entity.type
_entity.pdbx_description
1 polymer ?
#
loop_
_entity_poly.entity_id
_entity_poly.type
_entity_poly.pdbx_seq_one_letter_code
_entity_poly.pdbx_strand_id
1 'polypeptide(L)'
;MNAKEAKLRQYMPVDQNDLVELWSVCGLLRSWNDPLEDIHLCVTTPSSELVVADSAGQLIGSAMLGHDGHRGWVYYLAVHPNWHRNGIGRSLMSYAERWVDQHKVPKIQAVMRADNLPVRGFYRRLGYQDNDVQVVEKFLNERSKSSA
;
A
#
# COMPACT_ATOMS: atom_id res chain seq x y z
N MET A 1 -5.74 22.13 -1.76
CA MET A 1 -5.20 20.90 -1.13
C MET A 1 -3.68 20.93 -1.23
N ASN A 2 -3.03 20.84 -0.11
CA ASN A 2 -1.58 21.00 -0.02
C ASN A 2 -0.96 19.77 0.65
N ALA A 3 -0.01 19.11 -0.02
CA ALA A 3 0.71 17.95 0.54
C ALA A 3 1.38 18.26 1.87
N LYS A 4 1.75 19.52 2.12
CA LYS A 4 2.35 19.95 3.38
C LYS A 4 1.41 19.83 4.58
N GLU A 5 0.12 19.72 4.33
CA GLU A 5 -0.89 19.58 5.39
C GLU A 5 -1.17 18.11 5.71
N ALA A 6 -0.64 17.18 4.93
CA ALA A 6 -0.83 15.75 5.17
C ALA A 6 0.24 15.24 6.12
N LYS A 7 -0.21 14.47 7.12
CA LYS A 7 0.67 13.85 8.09
C LYS A 7 0.67 12.33 7.91
N LEU A 8 1.84 11.74 7.77
CA LEU A 8 1.99 10.29 7.74
C LEU A 8 2.06 9.77 9.18
N ARG A 9 1.28 8.76 9.47
CA ARG A 9 1.26 8.12 10.78
C ARG A 9 0.84 6.66 10.65
N GLN A 10 1.08 5.90 11.71
CA GLN A 10 0.59 4.52 11.75
C GLN A 10 -0.93 4.49 11.82
N TYR A 11 -1.50 3.47 11.21
CA TYR A 11 -2.93 3.16 11.30
C TYR A 11 -3.34 2.91 12.75
N MET A 12 -4.54 3.36 13.10
CA MET A 12 -5.20 3.08 14.38
C MET A 12 -6.56 2.43 14.12
N PRO A 13 -7.06 1.60 15.05
CA PRO A 13 -8.35 0.91 14.84
C PRO A 13 -9.52 1.82 14.47
N VAL A 14 -9.52 3.07 14.94
CA VAL A 14 -10.55 4.04 14.59
C VAL A 14 -10.54 4.40 13.10
N ASP A 15 -9.45 4.15 12.40
CA ASP A 15 -9.30 4.46 10.97
C ASP A 15 -9.96 3.42 10.06
N GLN A 16 -10.42 2.29 10.59
CA GLN A 16 -10.79 1.12 9.77
C GLN A 16 -11.79 1.45 8.68
N ASN A 17 -12.90 2.09 9.03
CA ASN A 17 -13.95 2.38 8.05
C ASN A 17 -13.49 3.38 7.01
N ASP A 18 -12.76 4.40 7.41
CA ASP A 18 -12.24 5.42 6.50
C ASP A 18 -11.19 4.83 5.55
N LEU A 19 -10.38 3.91 6.04
CA LEU A 19 -9.37 3.26 5.21
C LEU A 19 -10.02 2.36 4.14
N VAL A 20 -11.02 1.58 4.53
CA VAL A 20 -11.74 0.73 3.56
C VAL A 20 -12.45 1.60 2.51
N GLU A 21 -13.04 2.72 2.94
CA GLU A 21 -13.65 3.67 2.01
C GLU A 21 -12.61 4.26 1.04
N LEU A 22 -11.44 4.64 1.55
CA LEU A 22 -10.35 5.12 0.71
C LEU A 22 -9.96 4.08 -0.34
N TRP A 23 -9.79 2.83 0.08
CA TRP A 23 -9.46 1.75 -0.85
C TRP A 23 -10.55 1.52 -1.89
N SER A 24 -11.81 1.66 -1.49
CA SER A 24 -12.94 1.56 -2.42
C SER A 24 -12.88 2.67 -3.48
N VAL A 25 -12.70 3.90 -3.05
CA VAL A 25 -12.62 5.08 -3.94
C VAL A 25 -11.43 4.95 -4.90
N CYS A 26 -10.32 4.36 -4.44
CA CYS A 26 -9.13 4.15 -5.26
C CYS A 26 -9.21 2.90 -6.16
N GLY A 27 -10.31 2.15 -6.11
CA GLY A 27 -10.48 0.97 -6.94
C GLY A 27 -9.61 -0.21 -6.54
N LEU A 28 -9.23 -0.32 -5.27
CA LEU A 28 -8.31 -1.35 -4.80
C LEU A 28 -9.00 -2.58 -4.21
N LEU A 29 -10.30 -2.51 -3.97
CA LEU A 29 -11.01 -3.66 -3.42
C LEU A 29 -11.20 -4.74 -4.49
N ARG A 30 -11.00 -5.99 -4.07
CA ARG A 30 -11.15 -7.16 -4.94
C ARG A 30 -12.01 -8.19 -4.23
N SER A 31 -12.83 -8.92 -4.99
CA SER A 31 -13.74 -9.92 -4.44
C SER A 31 -13.02 -11.10 -3.78
N TRP A 32 -11.76 -11.34 -4.14
CA TRP A 32 -10.96 -12.42 -3.55
C TRP A 32 -10.17 -12.00 -2.30
N ASN A 33 -10.27 -10.73 -1.88
CA ASN A 33 -9.66 -10.22 -0.66
C ASN A 33 -10.71 -9.65 0.27
N ASP A 34 -10.55 -9.90 1.56
CA ASP A 34 -11.34 -9.24 2.59
C ASP A 34 -10.48 -8.13 3.20
N PRO A 35 -10.83 -6.85 2.97
CA PRO A 35 -9.99 -5.75 3.46
C PRO A 35 -9.87 -5.72 4.99
N LEU A 36 -10.88 -6.14 5.73
CA LEU A 36 -10.81 -6.17 7.19
C LEU A 36 -9.83 -7.22 7.67
N GLU A 37 -9.82 -8.38 7.04
CA GLU A 37 -8.84 -9.42 7.37
C GLU A 37 -7.43 -9.01 6.96
N ASP A 38 -7.28 -8.34 5.82
CA ASP A 38 -5.98 -7.84 5.38
C ASP A 38 -5.41 -6.83 6.36
N ILE A 39 -6.24 -5.91 6.85
CA ILE A 39 -5.84 -4.94 7.87
C ILE A 39 -5.41 -5.68 9.15
N HIS A 40 -6.26 -6.59 9.64
CA HIS A 40 -6.00 -7.32 10.88
C HIS A 40 -4.68 -8.10 10.79
N LEU A 41 -4.47 -8.83 9.72
CA LEU A 41 -3.26 -9.60 9.53
C LEU A 41 -2.02 -8.70 9.51
N CYS A 42 -2.10 -7.57 8.80
CA CYS A 42 -0.98 -6.62 8.72
C CYS A 42 -0.63 -6.06 10.10
N VAL A 43 -1.61 -5.55 10.83
CA VAL A 43 -1.34 -4.86 12.11
C VAL A 43 -0.96 -5.82 13.23
N THR A 44 -1.24 -7.11 13.09
CA THR A 44 -0.83 -8.12 14.07
C THR A 44 0.46 -8.85 13.69
N THR A 45 1.06 -8.52 12.55
CA THR A 45 2.30 -9.15 12.08
C THR A 45 3.48 -8.23 12.39
N PRO A 46 4.47 -8.67 13.21
CA PRO A 46 5.58 -7.79 13.61
C PRO A 46 6.44 -7.25 12.48
N SER A 47 6.52 -7.98 11.34
CA SER A 47 7.31 -7.55 10.18
C SER A 47 6.49 -6.77 9.15
N SER A 48 5.36 -6.23 9.56
CA SER A 48 4.47 -5.44 8.70
C SER A 48 4.07 -4.14 9.40
N GLU A 49 3.73 -3.14 8.60
CA GLU A 49 3.22 -1.87 9.12
C GLU A 49 2.21 -1.31 8.15
N LEU A 50 1.15 -0.72 8.68
CA LEU A 50 0.14 -0.03 7.89
C LEU A 50 0.24 1.46 8.20
N VAL A 51 0.60 2.26 7.18
CA VAL A 51 0.76 3.70 7.32
C VAL A 51 -0.36 4.41 6.57
N VAL A 52 -0.85 5.51 7.14
CA VAL A 52 -1.90 6.33 6.54
C VAL A 52 -1.43 7.78 6.43
N ALA A 53 -1.96 8.48 5.45
CA ALA A 53 -1.78 9.91 5.29
C ALA A 53 -3.06 10.60 5.73
N ASP A 54 -2.95 11.45 6.75
CA ASP A 54 -4.06 12.13 7.39
C ASP A 54 -3.96 13.62 7.11
N SER A 55 -5.01 14.20 6.55
CA SER A 55 -5.13 15.65 6.35
C SER A 55 -6.33 16.14 7.16
N ALA A 56 -6.04 16.73 8.32
CA ALA A 56 -7.04 17.31 9.21
C ALA A 56 -8.20 16.34 9.50
N GLY A 57 -7.88 15.08 9.80
CA GLY A 57 -8.85 14.05 10.14
C GLY A 57 -9.39 13.24 8.96
N GLN A 58 -9.06 13.61 7.73
CA GLN A 58 -9.45 12.85 6.55
C GLN A 58 -8.31 11.94 6.11
N LEU A 59 -8.58 10.64 5.92
CA LEU A 59 -7.59 9.74 5.35
C LEU A 59 -7.54 9.94 3.84
N ILE A 60 -6.37 10.35 3.36
CA ILE A 60 -6.18 10.68 1.94
C ILE A 60 -5.16 9.75 1.26
N GLY A 61 -4.51 8.89 2.01
CA GLY A 61 -3.55 7.94 1.46
C GLY A 61 -3.23 6.81 2.41
N SER A 62 -2.65 5.75 1.87
CA SER A 62 -2.20 4.60 2.66
C SER A 62 -1.07 3.86 1.96
N ALA A 63 -0.33 3.07 2.74
CA ALA A 63 0.57 2.06 2.23
C ALA A 63 0.67 0.93 3.26
N MET A 64 0.62 -0.31 2.78
CA MET A 64 0.85 -1.49 3.61
C MET A 64 2.27 -1.96 3.32
N LEU A 65 3.09 -2.03 4.36
CA LEU A 65 4.51 -2.34 4.25
C LEU A 65 4.80 -3.67 4.94
N GLY A 66 5.72 -4.41 4.39
CA GLY A 66 6.17 -5.64 5.03
C GLY A 66 7.52 -6.06 4.51
N HIS A 67 8.19 -6.95 5.27
CA HIS A 67 9.37 -7.64 4.78
C HIS A 67 9.32 -9.10 5.22
N ASP A 68 9.93 -9.94 4.41
CA ASP A 68 9.93 -11.38 4.62
C ASP A 68 11.31 -11.90 5.06
N GLY A 69 12.19 -11.01 5.52
CA GLY A 69 13.56 -11.34 5.86
C GLY A 69 14.49 -11.38 4.66
N HIS A 70 13.99 -11.02 3.48
CA HIS A 70 14.75 -11.05 2.23
C HIS A 70 14.51 -9.79 1.40
N ARG A 71 13.24 -9.42 1.21
CA ARG A 71 12.81 -8.24 0.43
C ARG A 71 11.76 -7.47 1.20
N GLY A 72 11.71 -6.17 0.97
CA GLY A 72 10.61 -5.33 1.41
C GLY A 72 9.52 -5.29 0.35
N TRP A 73 8.26 -5.13 0.77
CA TRP A 73 7.10 -5.15 -0.11
C TRP A 73 6.14 -4.03 0.24
N VAL A 74 5.51 -3.47 -0.79
CA VAL A 74 4.46 -2.46 -0.63
C VAL A 74 3.18 -2.97 -1.28
N TYR A 75 2.09 -2.92 -0.53
CA TYR A 75 0.74 -3.22 -0.99
C TYR A 75 -0.18 -2.08 -0.61
N TYR A 76 -1.36 -2.02 -1.21
CA TYR A 76 -2.39 -1.03 -0.87
C TYR A 76 -1.85 0.41 -0.84
N LEU A 77 -0.99 0.73 -1.81
CA LEU A 77 -0.57 2.12 -2.01
C LEU A 77 -1.76 2.86 -2.62
N ALA A 78 -2.34 3.76 -1.87
CA ALA A 78 -3.54 4.50 -2.26
C ALA A 78 -3.34 5.99 -2.03
N VAL A 79 -3.82 6.79 -2.96
CA VAL A 79 -3.95 8.25 -2.79
C VAL A 79 -5.32 8.63 -3.29
N HIS A 80 -6.10 9.30 -2.45
CA HIS A 80 -7.44 9.75 -2.80
C HIS A 80 -7.38 10.58 -4.10
N PRO A 81 -8.29 10.36 -5.07
CA PRO A 81 -8.22 11.03 -6.37
C PRO A 81 -8.15 12.55 -6.29
N ASN A 82 -8.81 13.16 -5.32
CA ASN A 82 -8.79 14.60 -5.14
C ASN A 82 -7.42 15.13 -4.67
N TRP A 83 -6.52 14.24 -4.28
CA TRP A 83 -5.20 14.59 -3.77
C TRP A 83 -4.06 14.12 -4.70
N HIS A 84 -4.39 13.64 -5.90
CA HIS A 84 -3.37 13.27 -6.88
C HIS A 84 -2.52 14.48 -7.24
N ARG A 85 -1.24 14.25 -7.56
CA ARG A 85 -0.25 15.27 -7.93
C ARG A 85 0.10 16.24 -6.80
N ASN A 86 -0.19 15.86 -5.56
CA ASN A 86 0.19 16.65 -4.38
C ASN A 86 1.38 16.05 -3.62
N GLY A 87 2.04 15.03 -4.19
CA GLY A 87 3.22 14.43 -3.59
C GLY A 87 2.93 13.43 -2.48
N ILE A 88 1.66 13.06 -2.26
CA ILE A 88 1.28 12.12 -1.20
C ILE A 88 1.87 10.72 -1.48
N GLY A 89 1.73 10.23 -2.71
CA GLY A 89 2.28 8.92 -3.08
C GLY A 89 3.79 8.87 -2.94
N ARG A 90 4.48 9.93 -3.35
CA ARG A 90 5.93 10.05 -3.18
C ARG A 90 6.32 10.02 -1.69
N SER A 91 5.58 10.73 -0.85
CA SER A 91 5.84 10.75 0.59
C SER A 91 5.63 9.37 1.23
N LEU A 92 4.57 8.67 0.81
CA LEU A 92 4.31 7.31 1.28
C LEU A 92 5.43 6.35 0.87
N MET A 93 5.90 6.45 -0.37
CA MET A 93 7.00 5.60 -0.84
C MET A 93 8.33 5.95 -0.15
N SER A 94 8.58 7.22 0.13
CA SER A 94 9.76 7.61 0.92
C SER A 94 9.71 7.03 2.32
N TYR A 95 8.55 7.04 2.95
CA TYR A 95 8.35 6.39 4.25
C TYR A 95 8.64 4.88 4.14
N ALA A 96 8.09 4.24 3.12
CA ALA A 96 8.28 2.81 2.90
C ALA A 96 9.75 2.44 2.73
N GLU A 97 10.48 3.22 1.92
CA GLU A 97 11.90 2.97 1.67
C GLU A 97 12.72 3.12 2.95
N ARG A 98 12.45 4.15 3.75
CA ARG A 98 13.13 4.31 5.03
C ARG A 98 12.83 3.17 6.00
N TRP A 99 11.57 2.74 6.04
CA TRP A 99 11.15 1.63 6.90
C TRP A 99 11.87 0.33 6.52
N VAL A 100 11.93 0.02 5.23
CA VAL A 100 12.63 -1.18 4.73
C VAL A 100 14.12 -1.09 5.04
N ASP A 101 14.73 0.06 4.80
CA ASP A 101 16.15 0.30 5.08
C ASP A 101 16.48 0.17 6.57
N GLN A 102 15.59 0.66 7.45
CA GLN A 102 15.76 0.54 8.89
C GLN A 102 15.76 -0.92 9.37
N HIS A 103 15.07 -1.80 8.64
CA HIS A 103 15.06 -3.23 8.91
C HIS A 103 16.23 -3.98 8.26
N LYS A 104 17.17 -3.25 7.64
CA LYS A 104 18.38 -3.81 7.02
C LYS A 104 18.07 -4.72 5.83
N VAL A 105 16.94 -4.49 5.18
CA VAL A 105 16.54 -5.23 3.97
C VAL A 105 17.01 -4.41 2.75
N PRO A 106 17.77 -5.03 1.83
CA PRO A 106 18.48 -4.26 0.80
C PRO A 106 17.65 -3.88 -0.43
N LYS A 107 16.43 -4.38 -0.56
CA LYS A 107 15.63 -4.13 -1.75
C LYS A 107 14.14 -4.06 -1.41
N ILE A 108 13.47 -3.05 -1.97
CA ILE A 108 12.02 -2.90 -1.85
C ILE A 108 11.37 -3.22 -3.20
N GLN A 109 10.24 -3.89 -3.15
CA GLN A 109 9.46 -4.27 -4.32
C GLN A 109 8.00 -3.88 -4.11
N ALA A 110 7.29 -3.60 -5.20
CA ALA A 110 5.87 -3.34 -5.18
C ALA A 110 5.19 -4.25 -6.20
N VAL A 111 4.02 -4.75 -5.84
CA VAL A 111 3.19 -5.55 -6.75
C VAL A 111 2.12 -4.62 -7.33
N MET A 112 2.04 -4.56 -8.64
CA MET A 112 1.03 -3.79 -9.33
C MET A 112 0.40 -4.63 -10.43
N ARG A 113 -0.82 -4.30 -10.82
CA ARG A 113 -1.45 -4.99 -11.94
C ARG A 113 -0.72 -4.62 -13.23
N ALA A 114 -0.47 -5.64 -14.06
CA ALA A 114 0.34 -5.48 -15.28
C ALA A 114 -0.21 -4.42 -16.24
N ASP A 115 -1.53 -4.22 -16.25
CA ASP A 115 -2.21 -3.27 -17.14
C ASP A 115 -2.38 -1.87 -16.53
N ASN A 116 -1.92 -1.64 -15.30
CA ASN A 116 -2.04 -0.34 -14.66
C ASN A 116 -0.88 0.56 -15.08
N LEU A 117 -1.00 1.14 -16.28
CA LEU A 117 0.05 2.00 -16.85
C LEU A 117 0.31 3.26 -16.03
N PRO A 118 -0.70 3.96 -15.48
CA PRO A 118 -0.44 5.15 -14.66
C PRO A 118 0.42 4.85 -13.43
N VAL A 119 0.18 3.74 -12.74
CA VAL A 119 0.96 3.39 -11.56
C VAL A 119 2.36 2.94 -11.94
N ARG A 120 2.52 2.27 -13.08
CA ARG A 120 3.85 1.94 -13.60
C ARG A 120 4.68 3.20 -13.83
N GLY A 121 4.10 4.21 -14.46
CA GLY A 121 4.77 5.49 -14.68
C GLY A 121 5.14 6.18 -13.38
N PHE A 122 4.28 6.11 -12.38
CA PHE A 122 4.55 6.65 -11.05
C PHE A 122 5.80 6.00 -10.44
N TYR A 123 5.87 4.68 -10.43
CA TYR A 123 7.03 3.97 -9.87
C TYR A 123 8.31 4.27 -10.65
N ARG A 124 8.23 4.33 -11.97
CA ARG A 124 9.40 4.67 -12.80
C ARG A 124 9.96 6.05 -12.48
N ARG A 125 9.09 7.02 -12.23
CA ARG A 125 9.52 8.38 -11.84
C ARG A 125 10.22 8.39 -10.48
N LEU A 126 9.94 7.41 -9.63
CA LEU A 126 10.61 7.27 -8.33
C LEU A 126 11.91 6.45 -8.42
N GLY A 127 12.29 5.99 -9.60
CA GLY A 127 13.51 5.21 -9.78
C GLY A 127 13.31 3.71 -9.75
N TYR A 128 12.06 3.24 -9.70
CA TYR A 128 11.77 1.81 -9.77
C TYR A 128 11.83 1.32 -11.21
N GLN A 129 12.24 0.09 -11.38
CA GLN A 129 12.33 -0.54 -12.70
C GLN A 129 11.62 -1.89 -12.69
N ASP A 130 11.24 -2.33 -13.89
CA ASP A 130 10.61 -3.64 -14.03
C ASP A 130 11.59 -4.73 -13.65
N ASN A 131 11.07 -5.76 -12.98
CA ASN A 131 11.85 -6.91 -12.59
C ASN A 131 11.57 -8.06 -13.56
N ASP A 132 12.61 -8.79 -13.96
CA ASP A 132 12.49 -9.90 -14.92
C ASP A 132 12.10 -11.19 -14.18
N VAL A 133 10.99 -11.14 -13.45
CA VAL A 133 10.41 -12.27 -12.72
C VAL A 133 8.91 -12.26 -12.89
N GLN A 134 8.29 -13.40 -12.62
CA GLN A 134 6.85 -13.53 -12.59
C GLN A 134 6.41 -13.98 -11.20
N VAL A 135 5.27 -13.48 -10.75
CA VAL A 135 4.64 -13.92 -9.51
C VAL A 135 3.67 -15.04 -9.86
N VAL A 136 3.84 -16.18 -9.20
CA VAL A 136 2.86 -17.28 -9.27
C VAL A 136 2.11 -17.32 -7.96
N GLU A 137 0.83 -17.68 -8.00
CA GLU A 137 0.00 -17.64 -6.81
C GLU A 137 -0.91 -18.84 -6.71
N LYS A 138 -1.35 -19.12 -5.48
CA LYS A 138 -2.33 -20.15 -5.20
C LYS A 138 -3.10 -19.72 -3.95
N PHE A 139 -4.42 -19.66 -4.05
CA PHE A 139 -5.26 -19.43 -2.88
C PHE A 139 -5.29 -20.70 -2.02
N LEU A 140 -5.18 -20.52 -0.69
CA LEU A 140 -5.10 -21.64 0.24
C LEU A 140 -6.43 -21.98 0.92
N ASN A 141 -7.47 -21.16 0.69
CA ASN A 141 -8.79 -21.41 1.26
C ASN A 141 -9.89 -21.21 0.21
N GLU A 142 -11.06 -21.81 0.46
CA GLU A 142 -12.18 -21.79 -0.47
C GLU A 142 -12.76 -20.40 -0.71
N ARG A 143 -12.77 -19.56 0.32
CA ARG A 143 -13.32 -18.22 0.21
C ARG A 143 -12.57 -17.38 -0.83
N SER A 144 -11.26 -17.45 -0.84
CA SER A 144 -10.42 -16.72 -1.80
C SER A 144 -10.59 -17.24 -3.21
N LYS A 145 -10.83 -18.55 -3.38
CA LYS A 145 -11.01 -19.17 -4.70
C LYS A 145 -12.32 -18.79 -5.36
N SER A 146 -13.40 -18.65 -4.60
CA SER A 146 -14.74 -18.45 -5.13
C SER A 146 -14.91 -17.12 -5.85
N SER A 147 -13.96 -16.22 -5.72
CA SER A 147 -14.05 -14.85 -6.22
C SER A 147 -13.20 -14.60 -7.47
N ALA A 148 -12.50 -15.60 -7.94
CA ALA A 148 -11.61 -15.45 -9.08
C ALA A 148 -12.35 -15.42 -10.44
#